data_42f5d1604c925882939c64334dc5ca14
#
_entry.id   42f5d1604c925882939c64334dc5ca14
#
_cell.length_a   1.000
_cell.length_b   1.000
_cell.length_c   1.000
_cell.angle_alpha   90.00
_cell.angle_beta   90.00
_cell.angle_gamma   90.00
#
_symmetry.space_group_name_H-M   'P 1'
#
loop_
_entity.id
_entity.type
_entity.pdbx_description
1 polymer ?
#
loop_
_entity_poly.entity_id
_entity_poly.type
_entity_poly.pdbx_seq_one_letter_code
_entity_poly.pdbx_strand_id
1 'polypeptide(L)'
;MSTVKITTNADKVARQIRAYTNQLSSKYSKALERVAQLGGGTARVKFANALYAGDNDVTVDVKRVSATKYQVIASGKTVLFIEFGSGVAYPELVEPNGLTYIHGTYGKFKGLNPNGWVYVGGAGNLGHAVGGKGAVHTTGNPPARAMYDASKDMREEIAKIFREEFQYG
;
A
#
# COMPACT_ATOMS: atom_id res chain seq x y z
N MET A 1 -58.88 -41.71 16.99
CA MET A 1 -58.03 -40.49 17.23
C MET A 1 -57.41 -40.11 15.91
N SER A 2 -57.67 -38.90 15.41
CA SER A 2 -57.04 -38.39 14.17
C SER A 2 -55.71 -37.74 14.51
N THR A 3 -54.60 -38.20 13.87
CA THR A 3 -53.28 -37.66 14.07
C THR A 3 -53.00 -36.62 12.97
N VAL A 4 -52.69 -35.39 13.35
CA VAL A 4 -52.23 -34.33 12.41
C VAL A 4 -50.75 -34.38 12.34
N LYS A 5 -50.17 -34.67 11.16
CA LYS A 5 -48.74 -34.64 10.93
C LYS A 5 -48.38 -33.29 10.28
N ILE A 6 -47.61 -32.45 11.00
CA ILE A 6 -47.06 -31.20 10.48
C ILE A 6 -45.67 -31.51 9.93
N THR A 7 -45.48 -31.30 8.63
CA THR A 7 -44.16 -31.41 7.96
C THR A 7 -43.65 -30.02 7.66
N THR A 8 -42.42 -29.69 8.04
CA THR A 8 -41.80 -28.40 7.75
C THR A 8 -40.58 -28.62 6.83
N ASN A 9 -40.27 -27.64 6.00
CA ASN A 9 -39.07 -27.62 5.16
C ASN A 9 -37.92 -26.83 5.82
N ALA A 10 -38.00 -26.59 7.12
CA ALA A 10 -37.06 -25.75 7.89
C ALA A 10 -35.61 -26.14 7.68
N ASP A 11 -35.30 -27.44 7.72
CA ASP A 11 -33.93 -27.92 7.52
C ASP A 11 -33.39 -27.66 6.12
N LYS A 12 -34.24 -27.75 5.10
CA LYS A 12 -33.88 -27.43 3.71
C LYS A 12 -33.59 -25.95 3.59
N VAL A 13 -34.42 -25.09 4.14
CA VAL A 13 -34.22 -23.63 4.15
C VAL A 13 -32.97 -23.26 4.92
N ALA A 14 -32.74 -23.86 6.09
CA ALA A 14 -31.50 -23.61 6.88
C ALA A 14 -30.23 -23.98 6.09
N ARG A 15 -30.23 -25.10 5.38
CA ARG A 15 -29.10 -25.48 4.51
C ARG A 15 -28.88 -24.50 3.37
N GLN A 16 -29.95 -24.03 2.73
CA GLN A 16 -29.87 -23.04 1.65
C GLN A 16 -29.31 -21.69 2.14
N ILE A 17 -29.75 -21.24 3.31
CA ILE A 17 -29.24 -20.01 3.93
C ILE A 17 -27.73 -20.15 4.24
N ARG A 18 -27.30 -21.27 4.84
CA ARG A 18 -25.88 -21.51 5.12
C ARG A 18 -25.03 -21.52 3.85
N ALA A 19 -25.52 -22.21 2.79
CA ALA A 19 -24.82 -22.25 1.51
C ALA A 19 -24.68 -20.85 0.90
N TYR A 20 -25.73 -20.05 0.93
CA TYR A 20 -25.74 -18.67 0.46
C TYR A 20 -24.76 -17.78 1.28
N THR A 21 -24.79 -17.89 2.61
CA THR A 21 -23.88 -17.15 3.50
C THR A 21 -22.42 -17.50 3.21
N ASN A 22 -22.10 -18.76 3.00
CA ASN A 22 -20.76 -19.21 2.68
C ASN A 22 -20.28 -18.66 1.30
N GLN A 23 -21.17 -18.68 0.30
CA GLN A 23 -20.88 -18.11 -1.01
C GLN A 23 -20.65 -16.60 -0.92
N LEU A 24 -21.49 -15.88 -0.18
CA LEU A 24 -21.35 -14.44 0.05
C LEU A 24 -20.02 -14.11 0.74
N SER A 25 -19.65 -14.85 1.79
CA SER A 25 -18.39 -14.69 2.49
C SER A 25 -17.18 -14.96 1.60
N SER A 26 -17.28 -15.95 0.71
CA SER A 26 -16.22 -16.27 -0.25
C SER A 26 -16.02 -15.13 -1.26
N LYS A 27 -17.10 -14.62 -1.85
CA LYS A 27 -17.06 -13.47 -2.77
C LYS A 27 -16.50 -12.23 -2.11
N TYR A 28 -16.92 -11.95 -0.87
CA TYR A 28 -16.43 -10.82 -0.08
C TYR A 28 -14.91 -10.91 0.13
N SER A 29 -14.42 -12.09 0.56
CA SER A 29 -12.99 -12.31 0.76
C SER A 29 -12.18 -12.17 -0.54
N LYS A 30 -12.70 -12.66 -1.67
CA LYS A 30 -12.09 -12.49 -2.99
C LYS A 30 -12.02 -11.01 -3.41
N ALA A 31 -13.11 -10.26 -3.23
CA ALA A 31 -13.12 -8.83 -3.55
C ALA A 31 -12.06 -8.07 -2.74
N LEU A 32 -11.97 -8.33 -1.42
CA LEU A 32 -10.94 -7.73 -0.57
C LEU A 32 -9.52 -8.10 -1.00
N GLU A 33 -9.30 -9.36 -1.39
CA GLU A 33 -8.00 -9.79 -1.91
C GLU A 33 -7.61 -9.03 -3.16
N ARG A 34 -8.52 -8.90 -4.13
CA ARG A 34 -8.29 -8.12 -5.35
C ARG A 34 -7.96 -6.65 -5.06
N VAL A 35 -8.69 -6.02 -4.14
CA VAL A 35 -8.38 -4.64 -3.70
C VAL A 35 -6.99 -4.54 -3.09
N ALA A 36 -6.62 -5.48 -2.22
CA ALA A 36 -5.30 -5.50 -1.60
C ALA A 36 -4.17 -5.77 -2.61
N GLN A 37 -4.40 -6.66 -3.58
CA GLN A 37 -3.44 -6.92 -4.66
C GLN A 37 -3.25 -5.69 -5.56
N LEU A 38 -4.32 -4.96 -5.87
CA LEU A 38 -4.23 -3.68 -6.59
C LEU A 38 -3.31 -2.71 -5.83
N GLY A 39 -3.59 -2.44 -4.56
CA GLY A 39 -2.77 -1.53 -3.76
C GLY A 39 -1.33 -2.01 -3.61
N GLY A 40 -1.12 -3.32 -3.40
CA GLY A 40 0.22 -3.91 -3.35
C GLY A 40 0.97 -3.76 -4.67
N GLY A 41 0.30 -3.89 -5.80
CA GLY A 41 0.85 -3.66 -7.14
C GLY A 41 1.30 -2.21 -7.33
N THR A 42 0.41 -1.25 -7.06
CA THR A 42 0.73 0.18 -7.13
C THR A 42 1.93 0.54 -6.25
N ALA A 43 1.93 0.09 -4.98
CA ALA A 43 3.02 0.37 -4.07
C ALA A 43 4.36 -0.20 -4.56
N ARG A 44 4.40 -1.46 -5.04
CA ARG A 44 5.62 -2.09 -5.56
C ARG A 44 6.21 -1.30 -6.72
N VAL A 45 5.37 -0.94 -7.70
CA VAL A 45 5.81 -0.19 -8.87
C VAL A 45 6.38 1.17 -8.47
N LYS A 46 5.71 1.88 -7.57
CA LYS A 46 6.15 3.20 -7.13
C LYS A 46 7.43 3.16 -6.29
N PHE A 47 7.56 2.21 -5.35
CA PHE A 47 8.80 2.04 -4.63
C PHE A 47 9.96 1.63 -5.54
N ALA A 48 9.73 0.72 -6.49
CA ALA A 48 10.77 0.27 -7.42
C ALA A 48 11.28 1.40 -8.34
N ASN A 49 10.40 2.32 -8.73
CA ASN A 49 10.73 3.45 -9.60
C ASN A 49 11.05 4.74 -8.84
N ALA A 50 11.13 4.69 -7.51
CA ALA A 50 11.38 5.86 -6.72
C ALA A 50 12.77 6.46 -6.99
N LEU A 51 12.82 7.79 -7.08
CA LEU A 51 14.08 8.53 -7.10
C LEU A 51 14.62 8.57 -5.67
N TYR A 52 15.75 7.90 -5.45
CA TYR A 52 16.35 7.78 -4.13
C TYR A 52 17.88 7.79 -4.20
N ALA A 53 18.50 8.59 -3.32
CA ALA A 53 19.93 8.59 -3.11
C ALA A 53 20.29 7.55 -2.04
N GLY A 54 20.55 6.32 -2.45
CA GLY A 54 20.83 5.20 -1.57
C GLY A 54 20.39 3.86 -2.15
N ASP A 55 20.64 2.80 -1.43
CA ASP A 55 20.15 1.46 -1.78
C ASP A 55 18.68 1.35 -1.38
N ASN A 56 17.85 1.04 -2.34
CA ASN A 56 16.42 0.83 -2.11
C ASN A 56 16.19 -0.62 -1.67
N ASP A 57 15.94 -0.81 -0.38
CA ASP A 57 15.71 -2.11 0.25
C ASP A 57 14.21 -2.38 0.52
N VAL A 58 13.32 -1.61 -0.10
CA VAL A 58 11.87 -1.72 0.15
C VAL A 58 11.28 -2.95 -0.50
N THR A 59 10.56 -3.72 0.30
CA THR A 59 9.70 -4.82 -0.15
C THR A 59 8.24 -4.50 0.18
N VAL A 60 7.31 -4.97 -0.65
CA VAL A 60 5.87 -4.79 -0.44
C VAL A 60 5.16 -6.12 -0.48
N ASP A 61 4.51 -6.47 0.62
CA ASP A 61 3.75 -7.69 0.80
C ASP A 61 2.26 -7.42 0.93
N VAL A 62 1.45 -8.36 0.42
CA VAL A 62 0.01 -8.40 0.65
C VAL A 62 -0.28 -9.60 1.54
N LYS A 63 -0.82 -9.35 2.73
CA LYS A 63 -1.06 -10.39 3.73
C LYS A 63 -2.54 -10.50 4.07
N ARG A 64 -3.08 -11.71 3.99
CA ARG A 64 -4.40 -12.02 4.55
C ARG A 64 -4.27 -12.14 6.07
N VAL A 65 -5.04 -11.37 6.80
CA VAL A 65 -5.08 -11.39 8.28
C VAL A 65 -6.29 -12.20 8.77
N SER A 66 -7.42 -12.06 8.09
CA SER A 66 -8.65 -12.83 8.38
C SER A 66 -9.49 -12.97 7.12
N ALA A 67 -10.68 -13.57 7.23
CA ALA A 67 -11.63 -13.65 6.12
C ALA A 67 -12.10 -12.26 5.62
N THR A 68 -12.01 -11.24 6.48
CA THR A 68 -12.51 -9.89 6.22
C THR A 68 -11.42 -8.81 6.29
N LYS A 69 -10.13 -9.22 6.38
CA LYS A 69 -9.04 -8.26 6.54
C LYS A 69 -7.80 -8.67 5.76
N TYR A 70 -7.35 -7.78 4.91
CA TYR A 70 -6.06 -7.84 4.23
C TYR A 70 -5.22 -6.62 4.62
N GLN A 71 -3.91 -6.74 4.49
CA GLN A 71 -2.94 -5.66 4.72
C GLN A 71 -1.97 -5.60 3.54
N VAL A 72 -1.66 -4.37 3.13
CA VAL A 72 -0.51 -4.08 2.28
C VAL A 72 0.57 -3.52 3.18
N ILE A 73 1.74 -4.14 3.19
CA ILE A 73 2.83 -3.84 4.13
C ILE A 73 4.08 -3.52 3.32
N ALA A 74 4.61 -2.33 3.50
CA ALA A 74 5.93 -1.97 3.00
C ALA A 74 6.97 -2.16 4.12
N SER A 75 8.06 -2.84 3.84
CA SER A 75 9.13 -3.16 4.79
C SER A 75 10.49 -2.82 4.19
N GLY A 76 11.41 -2.35 5.02
CA GLY A 76 12.76 -1.93 4.64
C GLY A 76 13.22 -0.78 5.50
N LYS A 77 14.55 -0.55 5.56
CA LYS A 77 15.13 0.56 6.33
C LYS A 77 14.86 1.91 5.68
N THR A 78 14.64 1.92 4.37
CA THR A 78 14.51 3.13 3.56
C THR A 78 13.07 3.52 3.25
N VAL A 79 12.07 2.71 3.68
CA VAL A 79 10.64 2.93 3.40
C VAL A 79 10.19 4.36 3.65
N LEU A 80 10.47 4.89 4.85
CA LEU A 80 9.98 6.21 5.23
C LEU A 80 10.70 7.35 4.50
N PHE A 81 11.98 7.17 4.21
CA PHE A 81 12.75 8.15 3.41
C PHE A 81 12.25 8.20 1.96
N ILE A 82 11.90 7.06 1.39
CA ILE A 82 11.37 6.98 0.02
C ILE A 82 9.92 7.44 -0.01
N GLU A 83 9.08 7.00 0.93
CA GLU A 83 7.66 7.38 0.98
C GLU A 83 7.47 8.88 1.12
N PHE A 84 8.13 9.49 2.12
CA PHE A 84 7.95 10.89 2.49
C PHE A 84 9.00 11.84 1.90
N GLY A 85 10.03 11.31 1.25
CA GLY A 85 11.15 12.10 0.78
C GLY A 85 12.11 12.52 1.89
N SER A 86 13.22 13.13 1.50
CA SER A 86 14.23 13.66 2.42
C SER A 86 14.91 14.90 1.84
N GLY A 87 15.48 15.72 2.74
CA GLY A 87 16.14 16.95 2.34
C GLY A 87 15.18 18.12 2.13
N VAL A 88 15.73 19.28 1.76
CA VAL A 88 14.98 20.54 1.54
C VAL A 88 14.93 20.95 0.07
N ALA A 89 15.51 20.16 -0.82
CA ALA A 89 15.62 20.51 -2.24
C ALA A 89 14.30 20.32 -3.02
N TYR A 90 13.38 19.57 -2.46
CA TYR A 90 12.11 19.25 -3.13
C TYR A 90 10.95 19.95 -2.40
N PRO A 91 10.05 20.64 -3.14
CA PRO A 91 8.92 21.35 -2.54
C PRO A 91 7.90 20.35 -1.96
N GLU A 92 7.14 20.81 -0.97
CA GLU A 92 5.98 20.09 -0.46
C GLU A 92 4.94 19.87 -1.56
N LEU A 93 4.35 18.67 -1.58
CA LEU A 93 3.24 18.35 -2.47
C LEU A 93 1.94 18.61 -1.71
N VAL A 94 1.16 19.59 -2.20
CA VAL A 94 -0.19 19.85 -1.69
C VAL A 94 -1.19 19.09 -2.54
N GLU A 95 -1.99 18.25 -1.91
CA GLU A 95 -3.07 17.53 -2.58
C GLU A 95 -4.25 18.46 -2.88
N PRO A 96 -5.05 18.19 -3.95
CA PRO A 96 -6.21 18.99 -4.30
C PRO A 96 -7.26 19.12 -3.19
N ASN A 97 -7.29 18.18 -2.25
CA ASN A 97 -8.16 18.19 -1.08
C ASN A 97 -7.61 18.99 0.11
N GLY A 98 -6.51 19.72 -0.07
CA GLY A 98 -5.86 20.51 0.98
C GLY A 98 -5.00 19.71 1.97
N LEU A 99 -4.83 18.40 1.76
CA LEU A 99 -3.90 17.59 2.56
C LEU A 99 -2.48 17.86 2.09
N THR A 100 -1.65 18.35 3.00
CA THR A 100 -0.21 18.50 2.75
C THR A 100 0.49 17.18 3.01
N TYR A 101 1.14 16.66 1.99
CA TYR A 101 2.03 15.52 2.15
C TYR A 101 3.36 16.02 2.70
N ILE A 102 3.58 15.82 4.01
CA ILE A 102 4.72 16.39 4.70
C ILE A 102 6.02 15.81 4.15
N HIS A 103 6.76 16.66 3.46
CA HIS A 103 8.02 16.36 2.83
C HIS A 103 9.18 16.46 3.86
N GLY A 104 10.16 15.54 3.75
CA GLY A 104 11.45 15.71 4.44
C GLY A 104 11.42 15.63 5.95
N THR A 105 10.42 14.97 6.57
CA THR A 105 10.39 14.80 8.03
C THR A 105 11.47 13.85 8.55
N TYR A 106 12.05 13.02 7.69
CA TYR A 106 13.09 12.07 8.06
C TYR A 106 14.47 12.62 7.71
N GLY A 107 15.45 12.43 8.60
CA GLY A 107 16.81 12.93 8.41
C GLY A 107 17.01 14.40 8.76
N LYS A 108 16.24 14.93 9.70
CA LYS A 108 16.11 16.36 10.03
C LYS A 108 17.43 17.13 10.15
N PHE A 109 18.48 16.57 10.76
CA PHE A 109 19.73 17.34 10.96
C PHE A 109 20.52 17.57 9.68
N LYS A 110 20.83 16.51 8.94
CA LYS A 110 21.58 16.60 7.69
C LYS A 110 20.70 17.07 6.54
N GLY A 111 19.45 16.65 6.51
CA GLY A 111 18.47 17.01 5.48
C GLY A 111 18.05 18.47 5.48
N LEU A 112 18.35 19.27 6.54
CA LEU A 112 18.09 20.70 6.58
C LEU A 112 19.17 21.54 5.86
N ASN A 113 20.28 20.92 5.45
CA ASN A 113 21.32 21.61 4.71
C ASN A 113 20.91 21.76 3.23
N PRO A 114 20.71 22.98 2.71
CA PRO A 114 20.35 23.20 1.31
C PRO A 114 21.42 22.73 0.32
N ASN A 115 22.66 22.66 0.75
CA ASN A 115 23.77 22.13 -0.05
C ASN A 115 23.89 20.61 0.02
N GLY A 116 22.98 19.94 0.73
CA GLY A 116 23.00 18.50 0.92
C GLY A 116 24.00 18.02 1.96
N TRP A 117 24.27 16.73 1.92
CA TRP A 117 25.20 16.07 2.84
C TRP A 117 25.94 14.90 2.17
N VAL A 118 27.03 14.47 2.78
CA VAL A 118 27.77 13.28 2.34
C VAL A 118 27.49 12.13 3.30
N TYR A 119 27.29 10.94 2.74
CA TYR A 119 27.16 9.67 3.46
C TYR A 119 28.02 8.58 2.78
N VAL A 120 28.21 7.46 3.46
CA VAL A 120 28.89 6.28 2.90
C VAL A 120 27.85 5.22 2.57
N GLY A 121 27.79 4.77 1.29
CA GLY A 121 26.82 3.80 0.83
C GLY A 121 26.63 3.80 -0.69
N GLY A 122 25.58 3.14 -1.15
CA GLY A 122 25.17 3.16 -2.56
C GLY A 122 24.71 4.55 -3.00
N ALA A 123 25.00 4.92 -4.25
CA ALA A 123 24.58 6.22 -4.79
C ALA A 123 23.08 6.24 -5.17
N GLY A 124 22.49 5.07 -5.38
CA GLY A 124 21.13 4.98 -5.94
C GLY A 124 21.07 5.67 -7.30
N ASN A 125 19.90 6.28 -7.58
CA ASN A 125 19.69 7.02 -8.83
C ASN A 125 19.75 8.56 -8.68
N LEU A 126 19.96 9.07 -7.47
CA LEU A 126 20.08 10.50 -7.18
C LEU A 126 21.36 10.90 -6.48
N GLY A 127 22.11 9.96 -5.91
CA GLY A 127 23.37 10.24 -5.22
C GLY A 127 24.52 10.45 -6.20
N HIS A 128 25.44 11.33 -5.87
CA HIS A 128 26.63 11.58 -6.64
C HIS A 128 27.86 11.08 -5.88
N ALA A 129 28.60 10.14 -6.45
CA ALA A 129 29.84 9.67 -5.85
C ALA A 129 30.85 10.84 -5.74
N VAL A 130 31.38 11.05 -4.53
CA VAL A 130 32.33 12.13 -4.25
C VAL A 130 33.53 11.55 -3.48
N GLY A 131 34.71 11.65 -4.05
CA GLY A 131 35.93 11.11 -3.41
C GLY A 131 36.00 9.58 -3.42
N GLY A 132 36.84 9.01 -2.54
CA GLY A 132 37.03 7.57 -2.41
C GLY A 132 36.17 6.94 -1.32
N LYS A 133 36.24 5.59 -1.20
CA LYS A 133 35.61 4.80 -0.11
C LYS A 133 34.06 4.82 -0.08
N GLY A 134 33.41 4.95 -1.24
CA GLY A 134 31.93 4.93 -1.30
C GLY A 134 31.26 6.16 -0.70
N ALA A 135 31.94 7.31 -0.66
CA ALA A 135 31.34 8.57 -0.25
C ALA A 135 30.38 9.06 -1.33
N VAL A 136 29.18 9.39 -0.95
CA VAL A 136 28.10 9.85 -1.83
C VAL A 136 27.54 11.16 -1.31
N HIS A 137 27.46 12.16 -2.18
CA HIS A 137 26.77 13.41 -1.91
C HIS A 137 25.30 13.34 -2.37
N THR A 138 24.41 13.89 -1.59
CA THR A 138 22.99 14.01 -1.92
C THR A 138 22.39 15.30 -1.38
N THR A 139 21.40 15.82 -2.06
CA THR A 139 20.53 16.91 -1.58
C THR A 139 19.19 16.39 -1.06
N GLY A 140 19.01 15.06 -0.99
CA GLY A 140 17.77 14.41 -0.62
C GLY A 140 17.05 13.77 -1.83
N ASN A 141 15.80 13.43 -1.64
CA ASN A 141 14.96 12.81 -2.66
C ASN A 141 13.50 13.28 -2.54
N PRO A 142 12.77 13.34 -3.66
CA PRO A 142 11.35 13.61 -3.63
C PRO A 142 10.59 12.48 -2.96
N PRO A 143 9.39 12.74 -2.39
CA PRO A 143 8.51 11.70 -1.86
C PRO A 143 7.97 10.83 -3.00
N ALA A 144 8.08 9.51 -2.88
CA ALA A 144 7.52 8.58 -3.85
C ALA A 144 6.01 8.40 -3.68
N ARG A 145 5.49 8.62 -2.46
CA ARG A 145 4.06 8.51 -2.13
C ARG A 145 3.46 7.14 -2.46
N ALA A 146 4.26 6.11 -2.39
CA ALA A 146 3.89 4.78 -2.89
C ALA A 146 2.70 4.17 -2.13
N MET A 147 2.72 4.23 -0.80
CA MET A 147 1.64 3.74 0.04
C MET A 147 0.42 4.67 0.02
N TYR A 148 0.65 5.97 -0.07
CA TYR A 148 -0.42 6.96 -0.19
C TYR A 148 -1.23 6.73 -1.48
N ASP A 149 -0.56 6.64 -2.62
CA ASP A 149 -1.22 6.45 -3.92
C ASP A 149 -1.86 5.05 -4.02
N ALA A 150 -1.22 4.01 -3.47
CA ALA A 150 -1.82 2.69 -3.34
C ALA A 150 -3.15 2.72 -2.55
N SER A 151 -3.18 3.47 -1.45
CA SER A 151 -4.40 3.67 -0.65
C SER A 151 -5.48 4.44 -1.41
N LYS A 152 -5.09 5.39 -2.25
CA LYS A 152 -6.00 6.15 -3.11
C LYS A 152 -6.61 5.23 -4.18
N ASP A 153 -5.79 4.50 -4.92
CA ASP A 153 -6.24 3.55 -5.94
C ASP A 153 -7.20 2.50 -5.36
N MET A 154 -6.87 1.95 -4.19
CA MET A 154 -7.76 1.00 -3.51
C MET A 154 -9.13 1.62 -3.19
N ARG A 155 -9.19 2.87 -2.73
CA ARG A 155 -10.45 3.56 -2.42
C ARG A 155 -11.27 3.89 -3.67
N GLU A 156 -10.63 4.21 -4.76
CA GLU A 156 -11.29 4.55 -6.02
C GLU A 156 -11.88 3.29 -6.70
N GLU A 157 -11.18 2.16 -6.65
CA GLU A 157 -11.57 0.93 -7.36
C GLU A 157 -12.41 -0.04 -6.50
N ILE A 158 -12.49 0.13 -5.18
CA ILE A 158 -13.15 -0.85 -4.29
C ILE A 158 -14.60 -1.13 -4.70
N ALA A 159 -15.37 -0.09 -5.00
CA ALA A 159 -16.79 -0.26 -5.36
C ALA A 159 -16.98 -1.03 -6.67
N LYS A 160 -16.10 -0.83 -7.64
CA LYS A 160 -16.09 -1.53 -8.92
C LYS A 160 -15.71 -3.00 -8.73
N ILE A 161 -14.63 -3.29 -8.01
CA ILE A 161 -14.16 -4.65 -7.75
C ILE A 161 -15.24 -5.47 -7.02
N PHE A 162 -15.87 -4.87 -6.00
CA PHE A 162 -16.96 -5.53 -5.29
C PHE A 162 -18.14 -5.81 -6.22
N ARG A 163 -18.56 -4.86 -7.05
CA ARG A 163 -19.65 -5.05 -8.01
C ARG A 163 -19.37 -6.21 -8.95
N GLU A 164 -18.17 -6.28 -9.51
CA GLU A 164 -17.76 -7.37 -10.39
C GLU A 164 -17.84 -8.73 -9.69
N GLU A 165 -17.28 -8.88 -8.48
CA GLU A 165 -17.32 -10.17 -7.75
C GLU A 165 -18.74 -10.61 -7.36
N PHE A 166 -19.66 -9.66 -7.19
CA PHE A 166 -21.03 -9.98 -6.79
C PHE A 166 -22.00 -10.13 -7.97
N GLN A 167 -21.69 -9.58 -9.16
CA GLN A 167 -22.51 -9.71 -10.35
C GLN A 167 -22.25 -11.01 -11.12
N TYR A 168 -21.03 -11.51 -11.17
CA TYR A 168 -20.61 -12.64 -12.00
C TYR A 168 -20.55 -13.99 -11.24
N GLY A 169 -21.43 -14.21 -10.29
CA GLY A 169 -21.47 -15.46 -9.55
C GLY A 169 -22.85 -16.07 -9.39
#